data_8f31c88b6307a88391494e8c8b4328cd
#
_entry.id   8f31c88b6307a88391494e8c8b4328cd
#
_cell.length_a   1.000
_cell.length_b   1.000
_cell.length_c   1.000
_cell.angle_alpha   90.00
_cell.angle_beta   90.00
_cell.angle_gamma   90.00
#
_symmetry.space_group_name_H-M   'P 1'
#
loop_
_entity.id
_entity.type
_entity.pdbx_description
1 polymer ?
#
loop_
_entity_poly.entity_id
_entity_poly.type
_entity_poly.pdbx_seq_one_letter_code
_entity_poly.pdbx_strand_id
1 'polypeptide(L)'
;MAHLTARLAAAVAMLCLAAPAGLSAQARERVAFVSVVNRATGVPLTDLTPRDIVIREDRVTREVLRVTRASGPMPVAVLVDNSAAAEPAIADLRSALTSFVTALGGVGPVSIISMAERPTLVTDYTVQTTSVLAGIQRLFARPGSGVTLLDAVLETSRGIQKREGERAAIVILSAGGVEQSAVHYTRALELLTASGATLHAVVLSPPGRAGFDDATRQRDTLLDRGVNGTGGFRNDVLASMAFAPALADLARTLTHQFRVVYARPQTLIPPDSFEVAAAAPGHTAYGTAARGQPK
;
A
#
# COMPACT_ATOMS: atom_id res chain seq x y z
N MET A 1 -3.52 79.10 -5.19
CA MET A 1 -4.30 77.91 -5.58
C MET A 1 -3.48 76.84 -6.30
N ALA A 2 -2.30 77.13 -6.85
CA ALA A 2 -1.47 76.13 -7.59
C ALA A 2 -0.76 75.09 -6.69
N HIS A 3 -0.55 75.35 -5.41
CA HIS A 3 0.14 74.40 -4.50
C HIS A 3 -0.74 73.34 -3.87
N LEU A 4 -2.06 73.47 -3.93
CA LEU A 4 -2.99 72.49 -3.32
C LEU A 4 -3.29 71.36 -4.30
N THR A 5 -3.28 71.61 -5.60
CA THR A 5 -3.53 70.61 -6.64
C THR A 5 -2.35 69.66 -6.85
N ALA A 6 -1.10 70.11 -6.63
CA ALA A 6 0.09 69.27 -6.74
C ALA A 6 0.23 68.24 -5.60
N ARG A 7 -0.30 68.54 -4.42
CA ARG A 7 -0.25 67.61 -3.25
C ARG A 7 -1.33 66.51 -3.35
N LEU A 8 -2.44 66.74 -3.97
CA LEU A 8 -3.48 65.72 -4.21
C LEU A 8 -3.05 64.72 -5.31
N ALA A 9 -2.34 65.15 -6.34
CA ALA A 9 -1.85 64.29 -7.40
C ALA A 9 -0.75 63.33 -6.89
N ALA A 10 0.11 63.74 -5.95
CA ALA A 10 1.12 62.89 -5.36
C ALA A 10 0.54 61.81 -4.40
N ALA A 11 -0.59 62.10 -3.72
CA ALA A 11 -1.24 61.16 -2.82
C ALA A 11 -1.99 60.04 -3.58
N VAL A 12 -2.52 60.30 -4.75
CA VAL A 12 -3.20 59.30 -5.59
C VAL A 12 -2.21 58.39 -6.31
N ALA A 13 -1.02 58.90 -6.69
CA ALA A 13 0.01 58.08 -7.33
C ALA A 13 0.68 57.08 -6.36
N MET A 14 0.65 57.28 -5.03
CA MET A 14 1.24 56.41 -4.04
C MET A 14 0.32 55.27 -3.60
N LEU A 15 -0.96 55.32 -3.95
CA LEU A 15 -1.96 54.28 -3.58
C LEU A 15 -2.07 53.15 -4.63
N CYS A 16 -1.46 53.29 -5.80
CA CYS A 16 -1.51 52.28 -6.87
C CYS A 16 -0.35 51.27 -6.89
N LEU A 17 0.59 51.34 -5.96
CA LEU A 17 1.73 50.39 -5.89
C LEU A 17 1.63 49.33 -4.78
N ALA A 18 0.47 49.21 -4.12
CA ALA A 18 0.20 48.02 -3.33
C ALA A 18 -0.24 46.90 -4.28
N ALA A 19 0.72 46.33 -5.03
CA ALA A 19 0.52 45.02 -5.63
C ALA A 19 0.14 44.08 -4.51
N PRO A 20 -0.95 43.30 -4.61
CA PRO A 20 -1.22 42.26 -3.62
C PRO A 20 0.01 41.36 -3.64
N ALA A 21 0.79 41.34 -2.54
CA ALA A 21 1.72 40.29 -2.29
C ALA A 21 0.92 39.00 -2.34
N GLY A 22 0.97 38.30 -3.46
CA GLY A 22 0.34 37.02 -3.63
C GLY A 22 0.77 36.19 -2.42
N LEU A 23 -0.17 35.83 -1.58
CA LEU A 23 0.02 34.83 -0.55
C LEU A 23 0.47 33.55 -1.28
N SER A 24 1.78 33.42 -1.52
CA SER A 24 2.38 32.16 -1.87
C SER A 24 2.08 31.25 -0.69
N ALA A 25 0.98 30.49 -0.80
CA ALA A 25 0.71 29.44 0.14
C ALA A 25 1.97 28.56 0.15
N GLN A 26 2.75 28.62 1.24
CA GLN A 26 3.97 27.83 1.37
C GLN A 26 3.57 26.37 1.19
N ALA A 27 3.93 25.79 0.05
CA ALA A 27 3.70 24.38 -0.19
C ALA A 27 4.70 23.57 0.65
N ARG A 28 4.16 22.60 1.40
CA ARG A 28 5.01 21.61 2.05
C ARG A 28 5.29 20.47 1.09
N GLU A 29 6.54 20.05 1.02
CA GLU A 29 6.87 18.81 0.34
C GLU A 29 6.30 17.62 1.11
N ARG A 30 5.66 16.72 0.38
CA ARG A 30 5.15 15.43 0.85
C ARG A 30 5.75 14.34 0.01
N VAL A 31 5.78 13.14 0.56
CA VAL A 31 6.38 11.97 -0.08
C VAL A 31 5.33 10.88 -0.26
N ALA A 32 5.39 10.22 -1.41
CA ALA A 32 4.69 8.98 -1.69
C ALA A 32 5.65 7.94 -2.25
N PHE A 33 5.31 6.67 -2.11
CA PHE A 33 6.02 5.56 -2.75
C PHE A 33 5.11 4.96 -3.82
N VAL A 34 5.61 4.90 -5.05
CA VAL A 34 4.82 4.58 -6.24
C VAL A 34 5.55 3.59 -7.12
N SER A 35 4.85 2.59 -7.63
CA SER A 35 5.28 1.75 -8.75
C SER A 35 4.30 1.93 -9.90
N VAL A 36 4.80 1.99 -11.13
CA VAL A 36 3.97 2.03 -12.35
C VAL A 36 4.28 0.80 -13.17
N VAL A 37 3.26 0.05 -13.54
CA VAL A 37 3.40 -1.17 -14.33
C VAL A 37 2.63 -1.06 -15.64
N ASN A 38 3.14 -1.68 -16.69
CA ASN A 38 2.38 -1.87 -17.91
C ASN A 38 1.24 -2.87 -17.65
N ARG A 39 0.00 -2.47 -17.94
CA ARG A 39 -1.19 -3.27 -17.62
C ARG A 39 -1.26 -4.60 -18.35
N ALA A 40 -0.75 -4.65 -19.58
CA ALA A 40 -0.81 -5.85 -20.42
C ALA A 40 0.26 -6.89 -20.03
N THR A 41 1.45 -6.43 -19.61
CA THR A 41 2.61 -7.31 -19.37
C THR A 41 2.95 -7.47 -17.88
N GLY A 42 2.40 -6.63 -16.98
CA GLY A 42 2.77 -6.58 -15.57
C GLY A 42 4.20 -6.10 -15.31
N VAL A 43 4.91 -5.65 -16.33
CA VAL A 43 6.31 -5.21 -16.21
C VAL A 43 6.35 -3.79 -15.65
N PRO A 44 7.10 -3.55 -14.54
CA PRO A 44 7.28 -2.21 -14.01
C PRO A 44 8.09 -1.31 -14.95
N LEU A 45 7.75 -0.03 -14.96
CA LEU A 45 8.59 0.98 -15.59
C LEU A 45 9.84 1.20 -14.73
N THR A 46 10.99 1.29 -15.39
CA THR A 46 12.30 1.44 -14.73
C THR A 46 12.73 2.89 -14.57
N ASP A 47 12.18 3.78 -15.39
CA ASP A 47 12.43 5.20 -15.39
C ASP A 47 11.13 5.96 -15.35
N LEU A 48 10.90 6.70 -14.25
CA LEU A 48 9.74 7.55 -14.07
C LEU A 48 10.16 9.00 -13.89
N THR A 49 9.42 9.89 -14.53
CA THR A 49 9.53 11.34 -14.40
C THR A 49 8.29 11.91 -13.70
N PRO A 50 8.32 13.16 -13.23
CA PRO A 50 7.13 13.81 -12.68
C PRO A 50 5.91 13.82 -13.61
N ARG A 51 6.10 13.71 -14.92
CA ARG A 51 5.02 13.72 -15.92
C ARG A 51 4.30 12.37 -16.04
N ASP A 52 4.90 11.30 -15.54
CA ASP A 52 4.36 9.93 -15.66
C ASP A 52 3.39 9.58 -14.52
N ILE A 53 3.33 10.41 -13.47
CA ILE A 53 2.60 10.14 -12.24
C ILE A 53 1.61 11.26 -11.95
N VAL A 54 0.39 10.88 -11.62
CA VAL A 54 -0.65 11.80 -11.12
C VAL A 54 -0.94 11.45 -9.68
N ILE A 55 -0.76 12.42 -8.77
CA ILE A 55 -1.15 12.32 -7.36
C ILE A 55 -2.39 13.17 -7.13
N ARG A 56 -3.38 12.60 -6.43
CA ARG A 56 -4.57 13.31 -5.97
C ARG A 56 -4.75 13.14 -4.47
N GLU A 57 -5.05 14.24 -3.79
CA GLU A 57 -5.56 14.27 -2.42
C GLU A 57 -6.95 14.89 -2.45
N ASP A 58 -7.95 14.19 -1.94
CA ASP A 58 -9.37 14.60 -1.99
C ASP A 58 -9.83 15.00 -3.40
N ARG A 59 -9.40 14.19 -4.39
CA ARG A 59 -9.65 14.40 -5.82
C ARG A 59 -8.96 15.64 -6.44
N VAL A 60 -8.18 16.40 -5.65
CA VAL A 60 -7.40 17.55 -6.15
C VAL A 60 -6.02 17.09 -6.59
N THR A 61 -5.68 17.32 -7.84
CA THR A 61 -4.35 16.96 -8.36
C THR A 61 -3.27 17.81 -7.68
N ARG A 62 -2.19 17.14 -7.26
CA ARG A 62 -1.01 17.75 -6.67
C ARG A 62 0.13 17.77 -7.68
N GLU A 63 0.94 18.82 -7.61
CA GLU A 63 2.13 18.93 -8.45
C GLU A 63 3.20 17.95 -7.97
N VAL A 64 3.69 17.09 -8.86
CA VAL A 64 4.82 16.21 -8.62
C VAL A 64 6.12 16.97 -8.90
N LEU A 65 6.94 17.14 -7.86
CA LEU A 65 8.16 17.95 -7.92
C LEU A 65 9.38 17.10 -8.32
N ARG A 66 9.48 15.88 -7.79
CA ARG A 66 10.68 15.04 -7.95
C ARG A 66 10.32 13.55 -7.84
N VAL A 67 10.96 12.75 -8.68
CA VAL A 67 10.85 11.29 -8.69
C VAL A 67 12.26 10.70 -8.62
N THR A 68 12.49 9.80 -7.68
CA THR A 68 13.76 9.10 -7.51
C THR A 68 13.51 7.63 -7.15
N ARG A 69 14.45 6.74 -7.40
CA ARG A 69 14.35 5.34 -6.95
C ARG A 69 14.20 5.30 -5.42
N ALA A 70 13.30 4.46 -4.92
CA ALA A 70 13.16 4.24 -3.49
C ALA A 70 14.34 3.39 -2.97
N SER A 71 15.10 3.92 -2.01
CA SER A 71 16.32 3.28 -1.49
C SER A 71 16.21 2.84 -0.03
N GLY A 72 15.27 3.38 0.76
CA GLY A 72 15.08 3.00 2.16
C GLY A 72 14.48 1.60 2.31
N PRO A 73 14.67 0.93 3.46
CA PRO A 73 14.11 -0.38 3.71
C PRO A 73 12.58 -0.36 3.75
N MET A 74 11.96 -1.43 3.27
CA MET A 74 10.52 -1.66 3.34
C MET A 74 10.25 -2.96 4.10
N PRO A 75 9.82 -2.90 5.37
CA PRO A 75 9.31 -4.09 6.05
C PRO A 75 8.13 -4.70 5.30
N VAL A 76 8.19 -6.01 5.05
CA VAL A 76 7.14 -6.78 4.38
C VAL A 76 6.61 -7.84 5.34
N ALA A 77 5.34 -7.74 5.72
CA ALA A 77 4.64 -8.78 6.47
C ALA A 77 3.87 -9.66 5.49
N VAL A 78 4.10 -10.96 5.51
CA VAL A 78 3.39 -11.92 4.68
C VAL A 78 2.44 -12.73 5.55
N LEU A 79 1.14 -12.54 5.32
CA LEU A 79 0.04 -13.22 6.00
C LEU A 79 -0.39 -14.41 5.15
N VAL A 80 -0.24 -15.62 5.67
CA VAL A 80 -0.46 -16.85 4.93
C VAL A 80 -1.63 -17.63 5.51
N ASP A 81 -2.64 -17.84 4.68
CA ASP A 81 -3.74 -18.75 5.01
C ASP A 81 -3.21 -20.19 5.04
N ASN A 82 -3.21 -20.77 6.21
CA ASN A 82 -2.90 -22.18 6.44
C ASN A 82 -4.07 -22.90 7.12
N SER A 83 -5.31 -22.43 6.90
CA SER A 83 -6.54 -23.09 7.36
C SER A 83 -6.78 -24.40 6.62
N ALA A 84 -7.84 -25.13 7.00
CA ALA A 84 -8.23 -26.36 6.32
C ALA A 84 -8.43 -26.17 4.81
N ALA A 85 -8.90 -24.98 4.37
CA ALA A 85 -9.08 -24.67 2.97
C ALA A 85 -7.74 -24.59 2.17
N ALA A 86 -6.64 -24.35 2.84
CA ALA A 86 -5.31 -24.28 2.23
C ALA A 86 -4.68 -25.67 2.02
N GLU A 87 -5.23 -26.74 2.58
CA GLU A 87 -4.62 -28.08 2.52
C GLU A 87 -4.25 -28.51 1.10
N PRO A 88 -5.13 -28.44 0.09
CA PRO A 88 -4.80 -28.82 -1.29
C PRO A 88 -3.81 -27.86 -1.96
N ALA A 89 -3.64 -26.64 -1.46
CA ALA A 89 -2.81 -25.58 -2.04
C ALA A 89 -1.49 -25.36 -1.28
N ILE A 90 -1.26 -25.99 -0.14
CA ILE A 90 -0.15 -25.63 0.76
C ILE A 90 1.24 -25.83 0.14
N ALA A 91 1.39 -26.84 -0.72
CA ALA A 91 2.64 -27.07 -1.44
C ALA A 91 2.94 -25.94 -2.43
N ASP A 92 1.95 -25.53 -3.22
CA ASP A 92 2.06 -24.43 -4.18
C ASP A 92 2.30 -23.11 -3.45
N LEU A 93 1.61 -22.87 -2.33
CA LEU A 93 1.82 -21.70 -1.48
C LEU A 93 3.26 -21.60 -0.98
N ARG A 94 3.83 -22.70 -0.45
CA ARG A 94 5.23 -22.71 0.01
C ARG A 94 6.22 -22.47 -1.13
N SER A 95 6.00 -23.08 -2.29
CA SER A 95 6.84 -22.88 -3.48
C SER A 95 6.78 -21.44 -3.97
N ALA A 96 5.58 -20.89 -4.09
CA ALA A 96 5.35 -19.51 -4.53
C ALA A 96 5.96 -18.50 -3.54
N LEU A 97 5.81 -18.72 -2.23
CA LEU A 97 6.42 -17.90 -1.18
C LEU A 97 7.94 -17.94 -1.21
N THR A 98 8.53 -19.12 -1.43
CA THR A 98 9.98 -19.27 -1.56
C THR A 98 10.52 -18.41 -2.70
N SER A 99 9.88 -18.49 -3.86
CA SER A 99 10.23 -17.69 -5.03
C SER A 99 10.02 -16.19 -4.79
N PHE A 100 8.91 -15.81 -4.14
CA PHE A 100 8.58 -14.42 -3.81
C PHE A 100 9.63 -13.80 -2.88
N VAL A 101 9.95 -14.45 -1.77
CA VAL A 101 10.94 -13.95 -0.80
C VAL A 101 12.32 -13.81 -1.43
N THR A 102 12.70 -14.76 -2.28
CA THR A 102 13.96 -14.68 -3.04
C THR A 102 13.95 -13.49 -4.01
N ALA A 103 12.84 -13.26 -4.71
CA ALA A 103 12.69 -12.17 -5.67
C ALA A 103 12.63 -10.77 -5.00
N LEU A 104 12.23 -10.67 -3.73
CA LEU A 104 12.29 -9.41 -2.99
C LEU A 104 13.71 -8.88 -2.80
N GLY A 105 14.73 -9.74 -2.84
CA GLY A 105 16.13 -9.35 -3.02
C GLY A 105 16.68 -8.34 -2.01
N GLY A 106 16.25 -8.39 -0.74
CA GLY A 106 16.76 -7.48 0.29
C GLY A 106 16.07 -6.09 0.31
N VAL A 107 14.87 -5.97 -0.23
CA VAL A 107 14.05 -4.75 -0.18
C VAL A 107 13.82 -4.25 1.25
N GLY A 108 13.92 -5.15 2.24
CA GLY A 108 13.77 -4.89 3.67
C GLY A 108 13.55 -6.17 4.46
N PRO A 109 13.32 -6.06 5.78
CA PRO A 109 13.03 -7.22 6.60
C PRO A 109 11.67 -7.83 6.26
N VAL A 110 11.61 -9.16 6.19
CA VAL A 110 10.41 -9.94 5.88
C VAL A 110 9.98 -10.72 7.13
N SER A 111 8.67 -10.74 7.43
CA SER A 111 8.05 -11.62 8.42
C SER A 111 7.03 -12.55 7.79
N ILE A 112 6.85 -13.73 8.37
CA ILE A 112 5.83 -14.71 7.98
C ILE A 112 4.88 -14.93 9.15
N ILE A 113 3.58 -14.75 8.90
CA ILE A 113 2.51 -14.90 9.88
C ILE A 113 1.47 -15.86 9.30
N SER A 114 1.12 -16.90 9.98
CA SER A 114 0.03 -17.80 9.59
C SER A 114 -1.29 -17.33 10.20
N MET A 115 -2.42 -17.60 9.50
CA MET A 115 -3.73 -17.07 9.84
C MET A 115 -4.77 -18.12 10.25
N ALA A 116 -4.41 -19.40 10.40
CA ALA A 116 -5.34 -20.43 10.88
C ALA A 116 -5.61 -20.25 12.38
N GLU A 117 -6.89 -20.37 12.79
CA GLU A 117 -7.38 -20.26 14.18
C GLU A 117 -7.09 -18.91 14.85
N ARG A 118 -5.86 -18.44 14.77
CA ARG A 118 -5.38 -17.14 15.25
C ARG A 118 -4.13 -16.73 14.50
N PRO A 119 -3.84 -15.43 14.40
CA PRO A 119 -2.57 -14.96 13.83
C PRO A 119 -1.40 -15.50 14.63
N THR A 120 -0.47 -16.16 13.96
CA THR A 120 0.70 -16.78 14.63
C THR A 120 1.97 -16.40 13.89
N LEU A 121 2.92 -15.81 14.61
CA LEU A 121 4.22 -15.43 14.08
C LEU A 121 5.06 -16.69 13.82
N VAL A 122 5.30 -17.01 12.55
CA VAL A 122 6.14 -18.12 12.11
C VAL A 122 7.60 -17.71 12.02
N THR A 123 7.85 -16.52 11.50
CA THR A 123 9.19 -15.90 11.43
C THR A 123 9.04 -14.40 11.65
N ASP A 124 9.76 -13.86 12.64
CA ASP A 124 9.79 -12.42 12.89
C ASP A 124 10.56 -11.70 11.77
N TYR A 125 10.38 -10.38 11.71
CA TYR A 125 11.02 -9.54 10.71
C TYR A 125 12.54 -9.72 10.71
N THR A 126 13.06 -10.20 9.60
CA THR A 126 14.50 -10.42 9.42
C THR A 126 14.92 -10.13 7.97
N VAL A 127 16.12 -9.63 7.80
CA VAL A 127 16.76 -9.48 6.48
C VAL A 127 17.46 -10.76 6.03
N GLN A 128 17.54 -11.77 6.90
CA GLN A 128 18.15 -13.06 6.59
C GLN A 128 17.19 -13.94 5.81
N THR A 129 17.31 -13.98 4.52
CA THR A 129 16.47 -14.78 3.60
C THR A 129 16.40 -16.25 4.04
N THR A 130 17.50 -16.84 4.45
CA THR A 130 17.55 -18.26 4.92
C THR A 130 16.62 -18.52 6.10
N SER A 131 16.53 -17.59 7.05
CA SER A 131 15.62 -17.69 8.20
C SER A 131 14.15 -17.62 7.77
N VAL A 132 13.82 -16.74 6.80
CA VAL A 132 12.47 -16.63 6.23
C VAL A 132 12.10 -17.92 5.50
N LEU A 133 13.00 -18.46 4.67
CA LEU A 133 12.79 -19.71 3.94
C LEU A 133 12.58 -20.90 4.89
N ALA A 134 13.35 -20.99 5.97
CA ALA A 134 13.14 -22.00 7.01
C ALA A 134 11.76 -21.88 7.69
N GLY A 135 11.26 -20.65 7.87
CA GLY A 135 9.90 -20.39 8.34
C GLY A 135 8.83 -20.89 7.38
N ILE A 136 9.00 -20.62 6.08
CA ILE A 136 8.07 -21.10 5.05
C ILE A 136 7.95 -22.61 5.05
N GLN A 137 9.03 -23.35 5.27
CA GLN A 137 9.00 -24.81 5.33
C GLN A 137 8.20 -25.35 6.53
N ARG A 138 7.97 -24.55 7.58
CA ARG A 138 7.14 -24.90 8.75
C ARG A 138 5.66 -24.58 8.58
N LEU A 139 5.25 -24.05 7.43
CA LEU A 139 3.84 -23.80 7.12
C LEU A 139 3.16 -25.11 6.73
N PHE A 140 2.21 -25.55 7.53
CA PHE A 140 1.35 -26.70 7.26
C PHE A 140 -0.11 -26.29 7.40
N ALA A 141 -0.97 -26.88 6.59
CA ALA A 141 -2.41 -26.69 6.74
C ALA A 141 -2.86 -27.24 8.11
N ARG A 142 -3.84 -26.55 8.72
CA ARG A 142 -4.45 -26.98 9.98
C ARG A 142 -5.84 -27.55 9.70
N PRO A 143 -6.00 -28.87 9.77
CA PRO A 143 -7.30 -29.51 9.52
C PRO A 143 -8.38 -28.98 10.48
N GLY A 144 -9.58 -28.75 9.98
CA GLY A 144 -10.72 -28.29 10.76
C GLY A 144 -10.69 -26.82 11.18
N SER A 145 -9.63 -26.07 10.87
CA SER A 145 -9.55 -24.65 11.21
C SER A 145 -10.13 -23.75 10.13
N GLY A 146 -10.65 -22.57 10.53
CA GLY A 146 -10.91 -21.44 9.66
C GLY A 146 -9.72 -20.49 9.59
N VAL A 147 -9.92 -19.37 8.90
CA VAL A 147 -8.94 -18.28 8.74
C VAL A 147 -9.34 -17.07 9.59
N THR A 148 -8.35 -16.38 10.16
CA THR A 148 -8.53 -15.16 10.97
C THR A 148 -7.84 -13.98 10.27
N LEU A 149 -8.29 -13.67 9.05
CA LEU A 149 -7.64 -12.67 8.18
C LEU A 149 -7.77 -11.25 8.74
N LEU A 150 -8.98 -10.88 9.24
CA LEU A 150 -9.17 -9.55 9.79
C LEU A 150 -8.34 -9.31 11.05
N ASP A 151 -8.27 -10.31 11.95
CA ASP A 151 -7.42 -10.26 13.15
C ASP A 151 -5.94 -10.13 12.75
N ALA A 152 -5.49 -10.90 11.76
CA ALA A 152 -4.12 -10.88 11.27
C ALA A 152 -3.73 -9.50 10.69
N VAL A 153 -4.61 -8.89 9.88
CA VAL A 153 -4.37 -7.54 9.35
C VAL A 153 -4.32 -6.52 10.48
N LEU A 154 -5.22 -6.61 11.45
CA LEU A 154 -5.27 -5.72 12.61
C LEU A 154 -3.98 -5.80 13.43
N GLU A 155 -3.57 -7.00 13.83
CA GLU A 155 -2.38 -7.21 14.67
C GLU A 155 -1.09 -6.81 13.93
N THR A 156 -0.98 -7.17 12.65
CA THR A 156 0.16 -6.78 11.81
C THR A 156 0.24 -5.27 11.66
N SER A 157 -0.89 -4.60 11.43
CA SER A 157 -0.95 -3.14 11.32
C SER A 157 -0.47 -2.46 12.61
N ARG A 158 -0.88 -2.95 13.78
CA ARG A 158 -0.36 -2.48 15.09
C ARG A 158 1.15 -2.70 15.24
N GLY A 159 1.64 -3.83 14.79
CA GLY A 159 3.08 -4.14 14.78
C GLY A 159 3.87 -3.20 13.88
N ILE A 160 3.35 -2.89 12.69
CA ILE A 160 3.96 -1.97 11.74
C ILE A 160 3.98 -0.53 12.30
N GLN A 161 2.92 -0.06 12.97
CA GLN A 161 2.89 1.28 13.57
C GLN A 161 4.05 1.55 14.53
N LYS A 162 4.50 0.52 15.22
CA LYS A 162 5.63 0.58 16.19
C LYS A 162 7.01 0.54 15.54
N ARG A 163 7.07 0.30 14.22
CA ARG A 163 8.33 0.21 13.47
C ARG A 163 8.63 1.52 12.77
N GLU A 164 9.89 1.88 12.75
CA GLU A 164 10.37 3.02 11.97
C GLU A 164 10.38 2.70 10.47
N GLY A 165 10.42 3.74 9.65
CA GLY A 165 10.50 3.65 8.20
C GLY A 165 9.37 4.39 7.48
N GLU A 166 9.68 4.86 6.28
CA GLU A 166 8.76 5.67 5.47
C GLU A 166 7.74 4.82 4.68
N ARG A 167 7.96 3.50 4.54
CA ARG A 167 7.10 2.59 3.79
C ARG A 167 7.03 1.22 4.46
N ALA A 168 5.94 0.49 4.24
CA ALA A 168 5.76 -0.90 4.66
C ALA A 168 4.73 -1.58 3.76
N ALA A 169 4.77 -2.90 3.65
CA ALA A 169 3.79 -3.68 2.91
C ALA A 169 3.24 -4.83 3.74
N ILE A 170 1.95 -5.10 3.60
CA ILE A 170 1.28 -6.31 4.07
C ILE A 170 0.86 -7.09 2.83
N VAL A 171 1.26 -8.35 2.74
CA VAL A 171 0.94 -9.24 1.63
C VAL A 171 0.11 -10.40 2.16
N ILE A 172 -1.10 -10.54 1.67
CA ILE A 172 -2.02 -11.62 2.04
C ILE A 172 -2.02 -12.69 0.96
N LEU A 173 -1.84 -13.95 1.37
CA LEU A 173 -2.13 -15.13 0.56
C LEU A 173 -3.28 -15.87 1.20
N SER A 174 -4.45 -15.86 0.55
CA SER A 174 -5.66 -16.52 1.04
C SER A 174 -6.04 -17.71 0.16
N ALA A 175 -6.37 -18.82 0.78
CA ALA A 175 -6.93 -20.01 0.13
C ALA A 175 -8.47 -20.01 0.16
N GLY A 176 -9.10 -18.91 0.59
CA GLY A 176 -10.56 -18.78 0.66
C GLY A 176 -11.21 -19.58 1.80
N GLY A 177 -10.50 -19.75 2.92
CA GLY A 177 -11.04 -20.41 4.12
C GLY A 177 -12.23 -19.67 4.73
N VAL A 178 -12.97 -20.37 5.60
CA VAL A 178 -14.06 -19.77 6.39
C VAL A 178 -13.49 -18.73 7.33
N GLU A 179 -13.97 -17.48 7.24
CA GLU A 179 -13.51 -16.38 8.09
C GLU A 179 -14.04 -16.55 9.52
N GLN A 180 -13.14 -16.47 10.50
CA GLN A 180 -13.43 -16.69 11.93
C GLN A 180 -12.82 -15.60 12.83
N SER A 181 -12.44 -14.44 12.25
CA SER A 181 -11.92 -13.33 13.05
C SER A 181 -12.95 -12.82 14.06
N ALA A 182 -12.45 -12.37 15.21
CA ALA A 182 -13.26 -11.77 16.25
C ALA A 182 -13.56 -10.28 15.99
N VAL A 183 -12.74 -9.61 15.17
CA VAL A 183 -12.88 -8.18 14.91
C VAL A 183 -13.71 -7.89 13.67
N HIS A 184 -14.41 -6.75 13.69
CA HIS A 184 -15.13 -6.24 12.52
C HIS A 184 -14.16 -5.58 11.54
N TYR A 185 -14.43 -5.67 10.22
CA TYR A 185 -13.54 -5.14 9.17
C TYR A 185 -13.22 -3.65 9.33
N THR A 186 -14.14 -2.84 9.86
CA THR A 186 -13.90 -1.40 10.07
C THR A 186 -12.71 -1.14 10.98
N ARG A 187 -12.60 -1.94 12.06
CA ARG A 187 -11.48 -1.79 12.99
C ARG A 187 -10.15 -2.21 12.39
N ALA A 188 -10.13 -3.28 11.61
CA ALA A 188 -8.94 -3.71 10.88
C ALA A 188 -8.53 -2.66 9.83
N LEU A 189 -9.50 -2.08 9.10
CA LEU A 189 -9.27 -1.04 8.10
C LEU A 189 -8.73 0.27 8.71
N GLU A 190 -9.29 0.71 9.85
CA GLU A 190 -8.79 1.88 10.59
C GLU A 190 -7.30 1.73 10.95
N LEU A 191 -6.92 0.57 11.51
CA LEU A 191 -5.53 0.33 11.91
C LEU A 191 -4.61 0.14 10.72
N LEU A 192 -5.08 -0.49 9.65
CA LEU A 192 -4.35 -0.59 8.38
C LEU A 192 -4.04 0.82 7.84
N THR A 193 -5.05 1.67 7.70
CA THR A 193 -4.88 3.06 7.24
C THR A 193 -3.93 3.84 8.15
N ALA A 194 -4.10 3.72 9.47
CA ALA A 194 -3.23 4.39 10.44
C ALA A 194 -1.79 3.87 10.43
N SER A 195 -1.55 2.63 9.99
CA SER A 195 -0.21 2.06 9.86
C SER A 195 0.58 2.65 8.68
N GLY A 196 -0.12 3.17 7.65
CA GLY A 196 0.48 3.65 6.41
C GLY A 196 1.13 2.55 5.57
N ALA A 197 0.82 1.28 5.84
CA ALA A 197 1.27 0.17 5.02
C ALA A 197 0.37 0.00 3.79
N THR A 198 0.95 -0.41 2.66
CA THR A 198 0.18 -0.89 1.52
C THR A 198 -0.32 -2.31 1.77
N LEU A 199 -1.57 -2.58 1.45
CA LEU A 199 -2.15 -3.92 1.52
C LEU A 199 -2.19 -4.54 0.12
N HIS A 200 -1.56 -5.70 -0.02
CA HIS A 200 -1.60 -6.50 -1.24
C HIS A 200 -2.25 -7.84 -0.95
N ALA A 201 -3.01 -8.39 -1.90
CA ALA A 201 -3.68 -9.66 -1.72
C ALA A 201 -3.61 -10.53 -2.98
N VAL A 202 -3.29 -11.80 -2.78
CA VAL A 202 -3.48 -12.88 -3.77
C VAL A 202 -4.44 -13.87 -3.16
N VAL A 203 -5.62 -14.02 -3.77
CA VAL A 203 -6.73 -14.79 -3.22
C VAL A 203 -7.11 -15.92 -4.16
N LEU A 204 -7.13 -17.15 -3.66
CA LEU A 204 -7.63 -18.29 -4.41
C LEU A 204 -9.17 -18.29 -4.38
N SER A 205 -9.78 -18.01 -5.52
CA SER A 205 -11.23 -17.88 -5.72
C SER A 205 -11.71 -18.82 -6.81
N PRO A 206 -11.74 -20.15 -6.59
CA PRO A 206 -12.23 -21.08 -7.59
C PRO A 206 -13.74 -20.86 -7.84
N PRO A 207 -14.23 -21.11 -9.07
CA PRO A 207 -15.63 -20.94 -9.42
C PRO A 207 -16.55 -21.74 -8.48
N GLY A 208 -17.68 -21.15 -8.09
CA GLY A 208 -18.70 -21.79 -7.24
C GLY A 208 -18.41 -21.74 -5.74
N ARG A 209 -17.36 -21.12 -5.28
CA ARG A 209 -16.98 -21.03 -3.85
C ARG A 209 -17.37 -19.72 -3.17
N ALA A 210 -18.29 -18.95 -3.75
CA ALA A 210 -18.76 -17.71 -3.14
C ALA A 210 -19.55 -18.01 -1.85
N GLY A 211 -18.97 -17.71 -0.69
CA GLY A 211 -19.70 -17.67 0.57
C GLY A 211 -20.58 -16.42 0.65
N PHE A 212 -21.84 -16.60 1.07
CA PHE A 212 -22.79 -15.50 1.24
C PHE A 212 -22.99 -15.10 2.71
N ASP A 213 -22.19 -15.68 3.62
CA ASP A 213 -22.27 -15.37 5.04
C ASP A 213 -21.64 -13.99 5.35
N ASP A 214 -21.96 -13.47 6.54
CA ASP A 214 -21.52 -12.14 6.96
C ASP A 214 -20.02 -12.05 7.14
N ALA A 215 -19.38 -13.08 7.67
CA ALA A 215 -17.93 -13.13 7.89
C ALA A 215 -17.16 -13.05 6.56
N THR A 216 -17.61 -13.77 5.52
CA THR A 216 -17.08 -13.68 4.17
C THR A 216 -17.23 -12.28 3.60
N ARG A 217 -18.41 -11.65 3.76
CA ARG A 217 -18.62 -10.27 3.29
C ARG A 217 -17.70 -9.28 3.98
N GLN A 218 -17.46 -9.42 5.30
CA GLN A 218 -16.54 -8.56 6.05
C GLN A 218 -15.10 -8.71 5.54
N ARG A 219 -14.63 -9.95 5.32
CA ARG A 219 -13.33 -10.23 4.73
C ARG A 219 -13.17 -9.56 3.37
N ASP A 220 -14.12 -9.79 2.46
CA ASP A 220 -14.06 -9.27 1.11
C ASP A 220 -14.12 -7.73 1.11
N THR A 221 -14.91 -7.14 2.00
CA THR A 221 -14.96 -5.68 2.19
C THR A 221 -13.61 -5.13 2.69
N LEU A 222 -12.94 -5.81 3.64
CA LEU A 222 -11.60 -5.42 4.07
C LEU A 222 -10.59 -5.50 2.92
N LEU A 223 -10.61 -6.58 2.15
CA LEU A 223 -9.71 -6.76 1.03
C LEU A 223 -9.92 -5.67 -0.03
N ASP A 224 -11.17 -5.41 -0.44
CA ASP A 224 -11.47 -4.40 -1.44
C ASP A 224 -11.11 -2.99 -0.98
N ARG A 225 -11.59 -2.58 0.19
CA ARG A 225 -11.35 -1.23 0.70
C ARG A 225 -9.90 -1.04 1.15
N GLY A 226 -9.30 -2.07 1.74
CA GLY A 226 -7.93 -2.02 2.22
C GLY A 226 -6.93 -1.94 1.07
N VAL A 227 -7.08 -2.78 0.03
CA VAL A 227 -6.20 -2.73 -1.14
C VAL A 227 -6.36 -1.40 -1.88
N ASN A 228 -7.60 -1.01 -2.21
CA ASN A 228 -7.84 0.24 -2.95
C ASN A 228 -7.45 1.47 -2.12
N GLY A 229 -7.79 1.50 -0.83
CA GLY A 229 -7.51 2.65 0.04
C GLY A 229 -6.04 2.83 0.40
N THR A 230 -5.21 1.79 0.25
CA THR A 230 -3.75 1.85 0.47
C THR A 230 -2.94 1.82 -0.82
N GLY A 231 -3.60 1.86 -1.99
CA GLY A 231 -2.94 1.83 -3.29
C GLY A 231 -2.18 0.53 -3.56
N GLY A 232 -2.71 -0.59 -3.08
CA GLY A 232 -2.10 -1.90 -3.23
C GLY A 232 -2.51 -2.65 -4.49
N PHE A 233 -2.14 -3.91 -4.54
CA PHE A 233 -2.38 -4.83 -5.64
C PHE A 233 -3.30 -5.98 -5.18
N ARG A 234 -4.32 -6.32 -5.94
CA ARG A 234 -5.15 -7.51 -5.72
C ARG A 234 -5.17 -8.38 -6.97
N ASN A 235 -5.01 -9.68 -6.78
CA ASN A 235 -5.16 -10.68 -7.83
C ASN A 235 -5.96 -11.87 -7.29
N ASP A 236 -7.13 -12.11 -7.87
CA ASP A 236 -7.95 -13.27 -7.59
C ASP A 236 -7.59 -14.39 -8.59
N VAL A 237 -6.98 -15.46 -8.08
CA VAL A 237 -6.51 -16.59 -8.87
C VAL A 237 -7.49 -17.77 -8.80
N LEU A 238 -7.63 -18.51 -9.90
CA LEU A 238 -8.60 -19.62 -9.99
C LEU A 238 -8.03 -20.98 -9.58
N ALA A 239 -6.70 -21.09 -9.56
CA ALA A 239 -5.98 -22.31 -9.21
C ALA A 239 -4.72 -22.00 -8.41
N SER A 240 -4.31 -22.89 -7.51
CA SER A 240 -3.16 -22.71 -6.61
C SER A 240 -1.83 -22.50 -7.34
N MET A 241 -1.63 -23.13 -8.50
CA MET A 241 -0.45 -22.91 -9.33
C MET A 241 -0.28 -21.46 -9.80
N ALA A 242 -1.35 -20.66 -9.82
CA ALA A 242 -1.30 -19.25 -10.21
C ALA A 242 -0.79 -18.32 -9.08
N PHE A 243 -0.58 -18.82 -7.86
CA PHE A 243 0.09 -18.04 -6.81
C PHE A 243 1.49 -17.60 -7.23
N ALA A 244 2.25 -18.48 -7.87
CA ALA A 244 3.64 -18.20 -8.24
C ALA A 244 3.77 -17.02 -9.23
N PRO A 245 3.10 -16.97 -10.37
CA PRO A 245 3.15 -15.82 -11.27
C PRO A 245 2.58 -14.55 -10.64
N ALA A 246 1.48 -14.63 -9.86
CA ALA A 246 0.90 -13.47 -9.18
C ALA A 246 1.86 -12.85 -8.16
N LEU A 247 2.56 -13.67 -7.38
CA LEU A 247 3.58 -13.21 -6.45
C LEU A 247 4.84 -12.68 -7.15
N ALA A 248 5.20 -13.23 -8.31
CA ALA A 248 6.31 -12.71 -9.11
C ALA A 248 6.00 -11.28 -9.60
N ASP A 249 4.77 -11.02 -10.05
CA ASP A 249 4.32 -9.69 -10.45
C ASP A 249 4.35 -8.71 -9.26
N LEU A 250 3.88 -9.17 -8.10
CA LEU A 250 3.92 -8.38 -6.88
C LEU A 250 5.36 -8.09 -6.43
N ALA A 251 6.26 -9.07 -6.47
CA ALA A 251 7.67 -8.87 -6.14
C ALA A 251 8.31 -7.80 -7.05
N ARG A 252 8.03 -7.86 -8.37
CA ARG A 252 8.48 -6.83 -9.32
C ARG A 252 7.93 -5.46 -8.97
N THR A 253 6.66 -5.37 -8.61
CA THR A 253 6.01 -4.11 -8.19
C THR A 253 6.67 -3.53 -6.94
N LEU A 254 6.93 -4.35 -5.92
CA LEU A 254 7.52 -3.93 -4.65
C LEU A 254 9.01 -3.54 -4.78
N THR A 255 9.76 -4.21 -5.64
CA THR A 255 11.20 -3.95 -5.86
C THR A 255 11.47 -2.75 -6.79
N HIS A 256 10.44 -2.30 -7.54
CA HIS A 256 10.54 -1.18 -8.49
C HIS A 256 9.73 0.04 -8.03
N GLN A 257 9.83 0.38 -6.74
CA GLN A 257 9.19 1.58 -6.22
C GLN A 257 10.06 2.83 -6.43
N PHE A 258 9.36 3.94 -6.63
CA PHE A 258 9.93 5.28 -6.69
C PHE A 258 9.44 6.09 -5.49
N ARG A 259 10.33 6.91 -4.97
CA ARG A 259 10.05 7.95 -4.00
C ARG A 259 9.65 9.20 -4.76
N VAL A 260 8.41 9.60 -4.60
CA VAL A 260 7.79 10.73 -5.30
C VAL A 260 7.59 11.87 -4.31
N VAL A 261 8.18 13.02 -4.59
CA VAL A 261 7.98 14.24 -3.81
C VAL A 261 6.96 15.11 -4.54
N TYR A 262 5.93 15.54 -3.83
CA TYR A 262 4.86 16.38 -4.37
C TYR A 262 4.55 17.58 -3.46
N ALA A 263 4.02 18.63 -4.05
CA ALA A 263 3.64 19.84 -3.35
C ALA A 263 2.23 19.70 -2.74
N ARG A 264 2.11 20.07 -1.47
CA ARG A 264 0.82 20.18 -0.77
C ARG A 264 0.70 21.55 -0.11
N PRO A 265 -0.41 22.28 -0.30
CA PRO A 265 -0.66 23.50 0.45
C PRO A 265 -0.62 23.23 1.95
N GLN A 266 -0.18 24.23 2.73
CA GLN A 266 -0.27 24.17 4.19
C GLN A 266 -1.76 24.24 4.59
N THR A 267 -2.42 23.11 4.62
CA THR A 267 -3.77 23.00 5.19
C THR A 267 -3.66 22.36 6.57
N LEU A 268 -4.52 22.79 7.49
CA LEU A 268 -4.59 22.22 8.83
C LEU A 268 -5.26 20.84 8.85
N ILE A 269 -6.00 20.49 7.77
CA ILE A 269 -6.79 19.26 7.70
C ILE A 269 -6.04 18.22 6.84
N PRO A 270 -5.71 17.03 7.38
CA PRO A 270 -5.21 15.92 6.57
C PRO A 270 -6.22 15.51 5.49
N PRO A 271 -5.76 15.02 4.31
CA PRO A 271 -6.68 14.54 3.30
C PRO A 271 -7.37 13.26 3.75
N ASP A 272 -8.65 13.11 3.39
CA ASP A 272 -9.43 11.90 3.62
C ASP A 272 -9.09 10.81 2.61
N SER A 273 -8.66 11.20 1.40
CA SER A 273 -8.30 10.27 0.33
C SER A 273 -6.98 10.62 -0.33
N PHE A 274 -6.23 9.57 -0.68
CA PHE A 274 -4.98 9.66 -1.42
C PHE A 274 -5.02 8.67 -2.59
N GLU A 275 -4.76 9.16 -3.79
CA GLU A 275 -4.77 8.36 -5.01
C GLU A 275 -3.50 8.60 -5.83
N VAL A 276 -3.00 7.53 -6.42
CA VAL A 276 -1.93 7.56 -7.41
C VAL A 276 -2.44 6.95 -8.71
N ALA A 277 -2.16 7.62 -9.82
CA ALA A 277 -2.47 7.11 -11.14
C ALA A 277 -1.28 7.28 -12.09
N ALA A 278 -1.17 6.41 -13.08
CA ALA A 278 -0.26 6.61 -14.20
C ALA A 278 -0.85 7.66 -15.15
N ALA A 279 -0.03 8.59 -15.64
CA ALA A 279 -0.47 9.61 -16.59
C ALA A 279 -0.73 9.02 -17.98
N ALA A 280 0.06 8.03 -18.41
CA ALA A 280 -0.09 7.39 -19.70
C ALA A 280 -1.15 6.28 -19.68
N PRO A 281 -2.00 6.14 -20.71
CA PRO A 281 -2.92 5.03 -20.85
C PRO A 281 -2.17 3.70 -20.96
N GLY A 282 -2.82 2.60 -20.59
CA GLY A 282 -2.21 1.25 -20.62
C GLY A 282 -1.27 0.95 -19.44
N HIS A 283 -1.14 1.87 -18.50
CA HIS A 283 -0.36 1.67 -17.27
C HIS A 283 -1.26 1.71 -16.03
N THR A 284 -0.81 1.06 -14.97
CA THR A 284 -1.43 1.10 -13.65
C THR A 284 -0.39 1.54 -12.62
N ALA A 285 -0.76 2.46 -11.75
CA ALA A 285 0.08 2.88 -10.64
C ALA A 285 -0.41 2.24 -9.34
N TYR A 286 0.52 1.79 -8.51
CA TYR A 286 0.32 1.32 -7.15
C TYR A 286 1.14 2.19 -6.21
N GLY A 287 0.58 2.59 -5.09
CA GLY A 287 1.36 3.39 -4.15
C GLY A 287 0.52 4.11 -3.11
N THR A 288 1.21 4.58 -2.09
CA THR A 288 0.62 5.29 -0.96
C THR A 288 1.52 6.44 -0.49
N ALA A 289 0.95 7.32 0.31
CA ALA A 289 1.71 8.36 1.01
C ALA A 289 2.73 7.72 1.97
N ALA A 290 3.90 8.34 2.12
CA ALA A 290 4.92 7.88 3.04
C ALA A 290 4.42 7.93 4.49
N ARG A 291 4.86 6.96 5.30
CA ARG A 291 4.57 6.86 6.73
C ARG A 291 5.32 7.95 7.52
N GLY A 292 4.80 8.28 8.70
CA GLY A 292 5.49 9.19 9.62
C GLY A 292 5.52 10.66 9.18
N GLN A 293 4.86 11.02 8.09
CA GLN A 293 4.74 12.42 7.70
C GLN A 293 3.81 13.16 8.69
N PRO A 294 4.17 14.40 9.09
CA PRO A 294 3.29 15.18 9.94
C PRO A 294 1.94 15.38 9.25
N LYS A 295 0.87 15.14 10.00
CA LYS A 295 -0.51 15.35 9.54
C LYS A 295 -0.80 16.82 9.30
#